data_6452db0fd329424b4bd4f4a71289cc48
#
_entry.id   6452db0fd329424b4bd4f4a71289cc48
#
_cell.length_a   1.000
_cell.length_b   1.000
_cell.length_c   1.000
_cell.angle_alpha   90.00
_cell.angle_beta   90.00
_cell.angle_gamma   90.00
#
_symmetry.space_group_name_H-M   'P 1'
#
loop_
_entity.id
_entity.type
_entity.pdbx_description
1 polymer ?
#
loop_
_entity_poly.entity_id
_entity_poly.type
_entity_poly.pdbx_seq_one_letter_code
_entity_poly.pdbx_strand_id
1 'polypeptide(L)'
;MKKIVKRRRTFRINNPLAFGILCAMILVLLAGITYALVAGIISPAIVSYQVAHATPSPTPTVAPVTATPSPTVDPMQPTPSPSLEPGATPTPTPTLEPVGALEGRIIGLDPARGYSSKIQGTSTKVYANRLNFAVATLVKEKLEAQGATVVFTLSSVKDDKTAAERVKILNAGNVEIAIRIECNSVKSSDTRGAMAWVPEKHDKKAECDKLANTVLSAYIDATGLPLRVVKDKSIIDKSGETFLSDTKAPVFTLFLGHISNSAEDKKINDAEFQKTMAQAIVDGILKYLGVNQ
;
A
#
# COMPACT_ATOMS: atom_id res chain seq x y z
N MET A 1 3.88 56.60 18.63
CA MET A 1 4.56 55.57 17.81
C MET A 1 5.78 55.06 18.57
N LYS A 2 5.71 53.85 19.17
CA LYS A 2 6.84 53.24 19.88
C LYS A 2 7.65 52.42 18.90
N LYS A 3 8.93 52.77 18.68
CA LYS A 3 9.87 52.01 17.86
C LYS A 3 10.23 50.70 18.58
N ILE A 4 9.92 49.55 17.98
CA ILE A 4 10.35 48.24 18.46
C ILE A 4 11.81 48.03 17.98
N VAL A 5 12.75 48.10 18.91
CA VAL A 5 14.16 47.78 18.66
C VAL A 5 14.33 46.27 18.71
N LYS A 6 14.54 45.62 17.56
CA LYS A 6 14.90 44.19 17.46
C LYS A 6 16.33 43.99 18.00
N ARG A 7 16.47 43.44 19.21
CA ARG A 7 17.77 42.98 19.74
C ARG A 7 18.25 41.77 18.92
N ARG A 8 19.32 41.94 18.14
CA ARG A 8 20.05 40.81 17.54
C ARG A 8 20.74 40.06 18.68
N ARG A 9 20.43 38.78 18.87
CA ARG A 9 21.18 37.88 19.75
C ARG A 9 22.50 37.54 19.06
N THR A 10 23.61 38.06 19.57
CA THR A 10 24.95 37.63 19.16
C THR A 10 25.28 36.35 19.89
N PHE A 11 25.59 35.28 19.12
CA PHE A 11 26.07 34.03 19.68
C PHE A 11 27.50 34.22 20.18
N ARG A 12 27.73 34.05 21.49
CA ARG A 12 29.04 34.21 22.10
C ARG A 12 29.59 32.83 22.44
N ILE A 13 30.69 32.45 21.80
CA ILE A 13 31.39 31.18 22.07
C ILE A 13 32.16 31.39 23.39
N ASN A 14 31.72 30.70 24.44
CA ASN A 14 32.31 30.86 25.79
C ASN A 14 33.66 30.18 25.95
N ASN A 15 34.03 29.26 25.07
CA ASN A 15 35.33 28.61 25.07
C ASN A 15 35.79 28.35 23.62
N PRO A 16 36.58 29.25 23.03
CA PRO A 16 37.00 29.10 21.64
C PRO A 16 37.92 27.90 21.40
N LEU A 17 38.66 27.46 22.41
CA LEU A 17 39.55 26.30 22.31
C LEU A 17 38.71 24.99 22.21
N ALA A 18 37.70 24.84 23.06
CA ALA A 18 36.81 23.66 23.02
C ALA A 18 36.00 23.62 21.72
N PHE A 19 35.58 24.78 21.19
CA PHE A 19 34.90 24.85 19.89
C PHE A 19 35.81 24.47 18.74
N GLY A 20 37.07 24.88 18.74
CA GLY A 20 38.06 24.52 17.75
C GLY A 20 38.34 23.01 17.74
N ILE A 21 38.46 22.37 18.91
CA ILE A 21 38.64 20.91 19.05
C ILE A 21 37.42 20.17 18.50
N LEU A 22 36.21 20.63 18.81
CA LEU A 22 34.97 20.01 18.30
C LEU A 22 34.89 20.07 16.76
N CYS A 23 35.22 21.24 16.18
CA CYS A 23 35.26 21.39 14.73
C CYS A 23 36.32 20.49 14.08
N ALA A 24 37.49 20.35 14.68
CA ALA A 24 38.53 19.46 14.18
C ALA A 24 38.09 17.96 14.23
N MET A 25 37.45 17.55 15.30
CA MET A 25 36.91 16.17 15.41
C MET A 25 35.83 15.88 14.35
N ILE A 26 34.94 16.85 14.09
CA ILE A 26 33.92 16.70 13.05
C ILE A 26 34.56 16.57 11.66
N LEU A 27 35.61 17.37 11.36
CA LEU A 27 36.32 17.28 10.08
C LEU A 27 37.02 15.93 9.89
N VAL A 28 37.65 15.39 10.94
CA VAL A 28 38.29 14.07 10.92
C VAL A 28 37.23 12.97 10.70
N LEU A 29 36.07 13.05 11.35
CA LEU A 29 34.95 12.12 11.16
C LEU A 29 34.42 12.15 9.73
N LEU A 30 34.22 13.34 9.17
CA LEU A 30 33.78 13.51 7.77
C LEU A 30 34.81 12.98 6.77
N ALA A 31 36.10 13.24 7.01
CA ALA A 31 37.17 12.68 6.18
C ALA A 31 37.25 11.15 6.25
N GLY A 32 37.02 10.58 7.43
CA GLY A 32 36.95 9.12 7.62
C GLY A 32 35.76 8.49 6.87
N ILE A 33 34.59 9.13 6.90
CA ILE A 33 33.40 8.68 6.19
C ILE A 33 33.62 8.74 4.66
N THR A 34 34.20 9.85 4.17
CA THR A 34 34.47 10.00 2.72
C THR A 34 35.54 9.00 2.26
N TYR A 35 36.58 8.74 3.06
CA TYR A 35 37.57 7.72 2.76
C TYR A 35 36.97 6.32 2.70
N ALA A 36 36.10 5.96 3.67
CA ALA A 36 35.42 4.66 3.70
C ALA A 36 34.48 4.47 2.49
N LEU A 37 33.82 5.54 2.02
CA LEU A 37 32.98 5.51 0.83
C LEU A 37 33.81 5.36 -0.47
N VAL A 38 34.93 6.08 -0.59
CA VAL A 38 35.81 6.03 -1.77
C VAL A 38 36.63 4.74 -1.83
N ALA A 39 37.08 4.20 -0.67
CA ALA A 39 37.82 2.95 -0.61
C ALA A 39 36.96 1.68 -0.76
N GLY A 40 35.64 1.81 -0.92
CA GLY A 40 34.75 0.67 -1.09
C GLY A 40 34.66 -0.25 0.14
N ILE A 41 35.09 0.21 1.30
CA ILE A 41 35.10 -0.58 2.55
C ILE A 41 33.68 -0.76 3.11
N ILE A 42 32.76 0.14 2.72
CA ILE A 42 31.32 -0.09 2.93
C ILE A 42 30.86 -1.00 1.79
N SER A 43 31.06 -2.25 1.98
CA SER A 43 30.80 -3.32 1.02
C SER A 43 29.33 -3.37 0.61
N PRO A 44 29.00 -3.69 -0.64
CA PRO A 44 27.62 -3.89 -1.12
C PRO A 44 27.03 -5.21 -0.66
N ALA A 45 27.14 -5.54 0.63
CA ALA A 45 26.49 -6.71 1.23
C ALA A 45 24.96 -6.63 1.20
N ILE A 46 24.39 -5.54 0.75
CA ILE A 46 22.93 -5.34 0.60
C ILE A 46 22.46 -5.65 -0.83
N VAL A 47 23.36 -5.70 -1.83
CA VAL A 47 22.96 -5.97 -3.23
C VAL A 47 22.92 -7.47 -3.53
N SER A 48 23.59 -8.33 -2.78
CA SER A 48 23.64 -9.77 -3.03
C SER A 48 22.41 -10.56 -2.56
N TYR A 49 21.51 -9.96 -1.80
CA TYR A 49 20.31 -10.68 -1.30
C TYR A 49 19.17 -10.74 -2.33
N GLN A 50 19.17 -9.92 -3.37
CA GLN A 50 18.10 -9.89 -4.37
C GLN A 50 18.39 -10.66 -5.67
N VAL A 51 19.62 -11.14 -5.89
CA VAL A 51 19.98 -11.89 -7.10
C VAL A 51 19.93 -13.42 -6.89
N ALA A 52 19.86 -13.89 -5.66
CA ALA A 52 19.93 -15.33 -5.36
C ALA A 52 18.62 -16.11 -5.45
N HIS A 53 17.49 -15.47 -5.73
CA HIS A 53 16.16 -16.12 -5.81
C HIS A 53 15.39 -15.89 -7.12
N ALA A 54 16.05 -15.48 -8.19
CA ALA A 54 15.47 -15.53 -9.52
C ALA A 54 15.85 -16.88 -10.17
N THR A 55 15.04 -17.90 -9.97
CA THR A 55 15.09 -19.14 -10.75
C THR A 55 14.60 -18.81 -12.16
N PRO A 56 15.40 -18.97 -13.22
CA PRO A 56 14.91 -18.77 -14.58
C PRO A 56 13.89 -19.88 -14.89
N SER A 57 12.68 -19.47 -15.26
CA SER A 57 11.66 -20.36 -15.84
C SER A 57 12.19 -20.95 -17.13
N PRO A 58 12.10 -22.27 -17.35
CA PRO A 58 12.56 -22.88 -18.60
C PRO A 58 11.69 -22.41 -19.76
N THR A 59 12.32 -21.82 -20.77
CA THR A 59 11.72 -21.54 -22.06
C THR A 59 11.26 -22.83 -22.72
N PRO A 60 9.99 -22.99 -23.14
CA PRO A 60 9.57 -24.19 -23.84
C PRO A 60 10.27 -24.24 -25.21
N THR A 61 11.10 -25.24 -25.39
CA THR A 61 11.70 -25.59 -26.69
C THR A 61 10.60 -26.21 -27.56
N VAL A 62 10.19 -25.49 -28.58
CA VAL A 62 9.29 -26.03 -29.62
C VAL A 62 10.09 -27.00 -30.47
N ALA A 63 9.73 -28.29 -30.42
CA ALA A 63 10.26 -29.30 -31.32
C ALA A 63 9.74 -29.07 -32.74
N PRO A 64 10.54 -29.33 -33.78
CA PRO A 64 10.13 -29.14 -35.18
C PRO A 64 9.05 -30.18 -35.54
N VAL A 65 7.91 -29.71 -36.00
CA VAL A 65 6.84 -30.55 -36.57
C VAL A 65 7.26 -31.07 -37.91
N THR A 66 7.50 -32.37 -37.96
CA THR A 66 7.71 -33.11 -39.23
C THR A 66 6.38 -33.16 -40.00
N ALA A 67 6.35 -32.63 -41.18
CA ALA A 67 5.17 -32.68 -42.02
C ALA A 67 4.89 -34.13 -42.48
N THR A 68 3.75 -34.67 -42.09
CA THR A 68 3.22 -35.95 -42.58
C THR A 68 2.55 -35.72 -43.91
N PRO A 69 2.83 -36.52 -44.99
CA PRO A 69 2.22 -36.35 -46.26
C PRO A 69 0.72 -36.66 -46.24
N SER A 70 -0.05 -35.83 -46.93
CA SER A 70 -1.50 -35.96 -47.11
C SER A 70 -1.83 -37.25 -47.85
N PRO A 71 -2.79 -38.08 -47.40
CA PRO A 71 -3.22 -39.25 -48.14
C PRO A 71 -4.06 -38.83 -49.37
N THR A 72 -3.71 -39.35 -50.53
CA THR A 72 -4.46 -39.26 -51.77
C THR A 72 -5.75 -40.09 -51.61
N VAL A 73 -6.89 -39.45 -51.79
CA VAL A 73 -8.19 -40.09 -51.74
C VAL A 73 -8.52 -40.76 -53.09
N ASP A 74 -8.67 -42.06 -53.08
CA ASP A 74 -9.14 -42.86 -54.23
C ASP A 74 -10.70 -42.81 -54.26
N PRO A 75 -11.34 -42.47 -55.38
CA PRO A 75 -12.78 -42.22 -55.43
C PRO A 75 -13.55 -43.45 -55.81
N MET A 76 -13.58 -44.53 -55.01
CA MET A 76 -14.59 -45.57 -55.12
C MET A 76 -14.49 -46.63 -54.03
N GLN A 77 -14.97 -46.31 -52.83
CA GLN A 77 -15.30 -47.36 -51.87
C GLN A 77 -16.46 -46.88 -50.99
N PRO A 78 -17.49 -47.70 -50.77
CA PRO A 78 -18.64 -47.30 -49.96
C PRO A 78 -18.23 -47.13 -48.51
N THR A 79 -18.64 -46.05 -47.94
CA THR A 79 -18.40 -45.63 -46.54
C THR A 79 -19.03 -46.67 -45.60
N PRO A 80 -18.29 -47.32 -44.71
CA PRO A 80 -18.88 -48.11 -43.62
C PRO A 80 -19.57 -47.18 -42.61
N SER A 81 -20.76 -47.53 -42.23
CA SER A 81 -21.55 -46.94 -41.15
C SER A 81 -20.73 -46.86 -39.85
N PRO A 82 -20.74 -45.75 -39.10
CA PRO A 82 -19.98 -45.67 -37.84
C PRO A 82 -20.57 -46.65 -36.81
N SER A 83 -19.82 -47.69 -36.49
CA SER A 83 -20.05 -48.55 -35.33
C SER A 83 -19.63 -47.74 -34.11
N LEU A 84 -20.54 -47.53 -33.16
CA LEU A 84 -20.26 -46.93 -31.86
C LEU A 84 -19.35 -47.87 -31.07
N GLU A 85 -18.05 -47.55 -30.96
CA GLU A 85 -17.16 -48.21 -30.01
C GLU A 85 -17.54 -47.76 -28.58
N PRO A 86 -17.80 -48.70 -27.66
CA PRO A 86 -17.98 -48.37 -26.24
C PRO A 86 -16.60 -48.22 -25.60
N GLY A 87 -16.18 -47.01 -25.32
CA GLY A 87 -14.96 -46.80 -24.55
C GLY A 87 -14.19 -45.49 -24.79
N ALA A 88 -14.76 -44.50 -25.46
CA ALA A 88 -14.12 -43.17 -25.47
C ALA A 88 -14.20 -42.55 -24.09
N THR A 89 -13.09 -42.58 -23.36
CA THR A 89 -12.91 -41.81 -22.12
C THR A 89 -13.13 -40.34 -22.46
N PRO A 90 -14.07 -39.63 -21.80
CA PRO A 90 -14.28 -38.22 -22.09
C PRO A 90 -12.94 -37.46 -21.83
N THR A 91 -12.48 -36.75 -22.86
CA THR A 91 -11.38 -35.81 -22.71
C THR A 91 -11.74 -34.86 -21.56
N PRO A 92 -10.89 -34.69 -20.54
CA PRO A 92 -11.23 -33.81 -19.44
C PRO A 92 -11.49 -32.43 -20.00
N THR A 93 -12.70 -31.92 -19.81
CA THR A 93 -13.03 -30.51 -20.06
C THR A 93 -12.02 -29.67 -19.27
N PRO A 94 -11.34 -28.69 -19.88
CA PRO A 94 -10.43 -27.86 -19.13
C PRO A 94 -11.20 -27.22 -17.97
N THR A 95 -10.84 -27.61 -16.75
CA THR A 95 -11.33 -26.94 -15.54
C THR A 95 -10.82 -25.53 -15.60
N LEU A 96 -11.72 -24.57 -15.84
CA LEU A 96 -11.38 -23.16 -15.71
C LEU A 96 -10.92 -22.96 -14.27
N GLU A 97 -9.66 -22.56 -14.09
CA GLU A 97 -9.18 -22.10 -12.79
C GLU A 97 -10.19 -21.05 -12.27
N PRO A 98 -10.58 -21.11 -10.99
CA PRO A 98 -11.53 -20.16 -10.47
C PRO A 98 -10.99 -18.74 -10.66
N VAL A 99 -11.69 -17.95 -11.45
CA VAL A 99 -11.39 -16.54 -11.66
C VAL A 99 -11.44 -15.86 -10.30
N GLY A 100 -10.39 -15.13 -9.93
CA GLY A 100 -10.34 -14.43 -8.65
C GLY A 100 -11.53 -13.47 -8.51
N ALA A 101 -12.08 -13.36 -7.32
CA ALA A 101 -13.27 -12.57 -7.03
C ALA A 101 -13.15 -11.09 -7.47
N LEU A 102 -11.91 -10.57 -7.61
CA LEU A 102 -11.59 -9.21 -8.03
C LEU A 102 -10.92 -9.12 -9.40
N GLU A 103 -11.05 -10.14 -10.23
CA GLU A 103 -10.49 -10.14 -11.60
C GLU A 103 -10.99 -8.92 -12.39
N GLY A 104 -10.04 -8.20 -13.02
CA GLY A 104 -10.31 -6.99 -13.79
C GLY A 104 -10.58 -5.73 -12.96
N ARG A 105 -10.62 -5.81 -11.63
CA ARG A 105 -10.78 -4.64 -10.76
C ARG A 105 -9.45 -3.92 -10.54
N ILE A 106 -9.46 -2.60 -10.57
CA ILE A 106 -8.27 -1.75 -10.33
C ILE A 106 -8.49 -0.95 -9.06
N ILE A 107 -7.73 -1.23 -8.02
CA ILE A 107 -7.90 -0.64 -6.68
C ILE A 107 -6.69 0.22 -6.33
N GLY A 108 -6.93 1.47 -5.93
CA GLY A 108 -5.92 2.41 -5.48
C GLY A 108 -5.65 2.32 -3.98
N LEU A 109 -4.39 2.14 -3.59
CA LEU A 109 -3.97 2.19 -2.19
C LEU A 109 -2.89 3.26 -1.98
N ASP A 110 -3.08 4.10 -0.98
CA ASP A 110 -2.14 5.14 -0.59
C ASP A 110 -1.71 4.96 0.87
N PRO A 111 -0.53 4.39 1.16
CA PRO A 111 0.02 4.44 2.50
C PRO A 111 0.37 5.88 2.84
N ALA A 112 -0.37 6.48 3.78
CA ALA A 112 -0.21 7.87 4.15
C ALA A 112 1.17 8.16 4.73
N ARG A 113 1.57 9.41 4.62
CA ARG A 113 2.87 9.98 5.04
C ARG A 113 4.02 9.48 4.17
N GLY A 114 5.07 10.29 4.11
CA GLY A 114 6.31 9.95 3.42
C GLY A 114 7.42 9.61 4.40
N TYR A 115 8.57 9.26 3.89
CA TYR A 115 9.76 8.93 4.65
C TYR A 115 10.25 10.09 5.54
N SER A 116 10.06 11.33 5.10
CA SER A 116 10.42 12.54 5.86
C SER A 116 9.57 12.76 7.12
N SER A 117 8.43 12.08 7.25
CA SER A 117 7.56 12.19 8.42
C SER A 117 8.27 11.73 9.70
N LYS A 118 8.24 12.60 10.73
CA LYS A 118 8.83 12.31 12.06
C LYS A 118 7.80 11.88 13.09
N ILE A 119 6.56 11.61 12.67
CA ILE A 119 5.50 11.16 13.57
C ILE A 119 5.75 9.71 13.96
N GLN A 120 5.80 9.45 15.27
CA GLN A 120 6.09 8.15 15.87
C GLN A 120 5.03 7.74 16.87
N GLY A 121 4.87 6.45 17.05
CA GLY A 121 4.12 5.86 18.13
C GLY A 121 4.65 6.27 19.50
N THR A 122 3.76 6.55 20.42
CA THR A 122 4.15 7.04 21.74
C THR A 122 4.84 5.95 22.58
N SER A 123 4.48 4.70 22.40
CA SER A 123 5.06 3.53 23.11
C SER A 123 6.09 2.79 22.24
N THR A 124 5.71 2.45 21.02
CA THR A 124 6.53 1.59 20.14
C THR A 124 7.68 2.32 19.49
N LYS A 125 7.60 3.65 19.39
CA LYS A 125 8.54 4.49 18.63
C LYS A 125 8.61 4.14 17.13
N VAL A 126 7.68 3.34 16.64
CA VAL A 126 7.55 3.03 15.20
C VAL A 126 7.07 4.29 14.46
N TYR A 127 7.70 4.60 13.36
CA TYR A 127 7.28 5.72 12.52
C TYR A 127 5.93 5.43 11.85
N ALA A 128 5.06 6.44 11.81
CA ALA A 128 3.73 6.35 11.22
C ALA A 128 3.75 5.86 9.76
N ASN A 129 4.70 6.35 8.94
CA ASN A 129 4.84 5.92 7.55
C ASN A 129 5.16 4.41 7.43
N ARG A 130 5.93 3.85 8.38
CA ARG A 130 6.25 2.40 8.37
C ARG A 130 5.02 1.56 8.66
N LEU A 131 4.23 1.95 9.67
CA LEU A 131 2.99 1.26 10.01
C LEU A 131 1.99 1.33 8.85
N ASN A 132 1.76 2.53 8.30
CA ASN A 132 0.84 2.73 7.18
C ASN A 132 1.26 1.89 5.96
N PHE A 133 2.56 1.89 5.64
CA PHE A 133 3.10 1.12 4.52
C PHE A 133 2.96 -0.40 4.75
N ALA A 134 3.23 -0.88 5.96
CA ALA A 134 3.11 -2.31 6.29
C ALA A 134 1.67 -2.81 6.14
N VAL A 135 0.70 -2.10 6.73
CA VAL A 135 -0.73 -2.47 6.61
C VAL A 135 -1.21 -2.38 5.16
N ALA A 136 -0.85 -1.31 4.44
CA ALA A 136 -1.23 -1.15 3.04
C ALA A 136 -0.62 -2.25 2.14
N THR A 137 0.60 -2.72 2.44
CA THR A 137 1.23 -3.84 1.73
C THR A 137 0.46 -5.14 1.95
N LEU A 138 0.06 -5.43 3.18
CA LEU A 138 -0.76 -6.61 3.48
C LEU A 138 -2.13 -6.55 2.78
N VAL A 139 -2.75 -5.37 2.71
CA VAL A 139 -4.00 -5.18 1.95
C VAL A 139 -3.77 -5.43 0.46
N LYS A 140 -2.70 -4.86 -0.11
CA LYS A 140 -2.31 -5.06 -1.52
C LYS A 140 -2.16 -6.55 -1.84
N GLU A 141 -1.35 -7.27 -1.07
CA GLU A 141 -1.10 -8.70 -1.27
C GLU A 141 -2.40 -9.51 -1.28
N LYS A 142 -3.32 -9.22 -0.34
CA LYS A 142 -4.61 -9.90 -0.26
C LYS A 142 -5.56 -9.58 -1.42
N LEU A 143 -5.57 -8.35 -1.91
CA LEU A 143 -6.36 -7.95 -3.07
C LEU A 143 -5.82 -8.59 -4.36
N GLU A 144 -4.49 -8.58 -4.54
CA GLU A 144 -3.82 -9.20 -5.69
C GLU A 144 -4.01 -10.73 -5.70
N ALA A 145 -3.99 -11.37 -4.53
CA ALA A 145 -4.32 -12.81 -4.41
C ALA A 145 -5.76 -13.14 -4.84
N GLN A 146 -6.65 -12.15 -4.89
CA GLN A 146 -8.03 -12.28 -5.38
C GLN A 146 -8.20 -11.79 -6.84
N GLY A 147 -7.12 -11.53 -7.55
CA GLY A 147 -7.13 -11.15 -8.96
C GLY A 147 -7.20 -9.62 -9.22
N ALA A 148 -7.21 -8.78 -8.19
CA ALA A 148 -7.20 -7.33 -8.40
C ALA A 148 -5.87 -6.81 -8.94
N THR A 149 -5.91 -5.76 -9.75
CA THR A 149 -4.75 -4.93 -10.02
C THR A 149 -4.68 -3.82 -8.97
N VAL A 150 -3.57 -3.72 -8.23
CA VAL A 150 -3.43 -2.68 -7.21
C VAL A 150 -2.49 -1.56 -7.67
N VAL A 151 -3.02 -0.35 -7.77
CA VAL A 151 -2.23 0.87 -7.98
C VAL A 151 -1.78 1.40 -6.63
N PHE A 152 -0.50 1.21 -6.33
CA PHE A 152 0.11 1.58 -5.06
C PHE A 152 0.90 2.88 -5.22
N THR A 153 0.63 3.91 -4.41
CA THR A 153 1.19 5.25 -4.64
C THR A 153 2.67 5.37 -4.28
N LEU A 154 3.19 4.49 -3.44
CA LEU A 154 4.60 4.44 -3.04
C LEU A 154 5.24 3.14 -3.50
N SER A 155 6.46 3.19 -4.04
CA SER A 155 7.24 2.01 -4.41
C SER A 155 7.99 1.42 -3.21
N SER A 156 8.24 2.19 -2.18
CA SER A 156 8.91 1.73 -0.96
C SER A 156 8.55 2.60 0.25
N VAL A 157 8.83 2.08 1.45
CA VAL A 157 8.70 2.84 2.71
C VAL A 157 9.62 4.07 2.79
N LYS A 158 10.62 4.15 1.89
CA LYS A 158 11.55 5.29 1.80
C LYS A 158 11.11 6.37 0.81
N ASP A 159 10.03 6.13 0.09
CA ASP A 159 9.47 7.14 -0.82
C ASP A 159 8.88 8.33 -0.06
N ASP A 160 8.97 9.50 -0.67
CA ASP A 160 8.45 10.75 -0.10
C ASP A 160 7.75 11.57 -1.19
N LYS A 161 6.54 11.14 -1.55
CA LYS A 161 5.71 11.79 -2.57
C LYS A 161 4.71 12.74 -1.93
N THR A 162 4.50 13.88 -2.57
CA THR A 162 3.45 14.84 -2.23
C THR A 162 2.05 14.26 -2.48
N ALA A 163 1.02 14.84 -1.89
CA ALA A 163 -0.36 14.44 -2.13
C ALA A 163 -0.73 14.54 -3.62
N ALA A 164 -0.28 15.58 -4.31
CA ALA A 164 -0.54 15.76 -5.74
C ALA A 164 0.11 14.67 -6.62
N GLU A 165 1.35 14.26 -6.31
CA GLU A 165 2.01 13.16 -7.01
C GLU A 165 1.29 11.82 -6.81
N ARG A 166 0.81 11.55 -5.58
CA ARG A 166 0.03 10.36 -5.25
C ARG A 166 -1.29 10.33 -6.00
N VAL A 167 -2.02 11.45 -6.04
CA VAL A 167 -3.25 11.62 -6.82
C VAL A 167 -3.00 11.40 -8.30
N LYS A 168 -1.91 11.97 -8.86
CA LYS A 168 -1.54 11.76 -10.27
C LYS A 168 -1.35 10.27 -10.59
N ILE A 169 -0.72 9.50 -9.70
CA ILE A 169 -0.53 8.05 -9.87
C ILE A 169 -1.88 7.33 -9.91
N LEU A 170 -2.77 7.61 -8.94
CA LEU A 170 -4.10 6.99 -8.87
C LEU A 170 -4.96 7.32 -10.09
N ASN A 171 -5.00 8.60 -10.48
CA ASN A 171 -5.78 9.04 -11.61
C ASN A 171 -5.26 8.50 -12.96
N ALA A 172 -3.93 8.35 -13.11
CA ALA A 172 -3.32 7.72 -14.28
C ALA A 172 -3.57 6.20 -14.33
N GLY A 173 -3.68 5.55 -13.16
CA GLY A 173 -4.00 4.14 -13.05
C GLY A 173 -5.49 3.81 -13.27
N ASN A 174 -6.35 4.80 -13.48
CA ASN A 174 -7.80 4.63 -13.68
C ASN A 174 -8.44 3.74 -12.60
N VAL A 175 -8.08 3.95 -11.34
CA VAL A 175 -8.57 3.14 -10.23
C VAL A 175 -10.09 3.28 -10.08
N GLU A 176 -10.76 2.18 -9.74
CA GLU A 176 -12.20 2.14 -9.49
C GLU A 176 -12.56 2.76 -8.15
N ILE A 177 -11.72 2.55 -7.14
CA ILE A 177 -11.79 3.16 -5.81
C ILE A 177 -10.38 3.48 -5.32
N ALA A 178 -10.26 4.42 -4.40
CA ALA A 178 -8.98 4.76 -3.76
C ALA A 178 -9.11 4.86 -2.24
N ILE A 179 -8.16 4.26 -1.52
CA ILE A 179 -8.15 4.27 -0.06
C ILE A 179 -6.78 4.74 0.43
N ARG A 180 -6.77 5.81 1.23
CA ARG A 180 -5.60 6.18 2.03
C ARG A 180 -5.66 5.45 3.36
N ILE A 181 -4.57 4.77 3.70
CA ILE A 181 -4.40 4.06 4.97
C ILE A 181 -3.47 4.87 5.86
N GLU A 182 -3.97 5.32 7.01
CA GLU A 182 -3.25 6.22 7.91
C GLU A 182 -3.45 5.84 9.38
N CYS A 183 -2.40 5.84 10.18
CA CYS A 183 -2.52 5.92 11.63
C CYS A 183 -2.57 7.39 12.07
N ASN A 184 -3.47 7.70 12.99
CA ASN A 184 -3.66 9.06 13.48
C ASN A 184 -2.74 9.38 14.66
N SER A 185 -2.42 10.65 14.83
CA SER A 185 -1.68 11.17 15.98
C SER A 185 -2.21 12.54 16.35
N VAL A 186 -2.62 12.70 17.60
CA VAL A 186 -3.16 13.94 18.15
C VAL A 186 -2.46 14.28 19.47
N LYS A 187 -2.67 15.49 19.99
CA LYS A 187 -2.04 15.93 21.25
C LYS A 187 -2.50 15.13 22.48
N SER A 188 -3.77 14.71 22.50
CA SER A 188 -4.32 13.95 23.62
C SER A 188 -3.93 12.48 23.53
N SER A 189 -3.31 11.96 24.57
CA SER A 189 -2.99 10.54 24.72
C SER A 189 -4.20 9.64 24.96
N ASP A 190 -5.33 10.22 25.35
CA ASP A 190 -6.57 9.47 25.65
C ASP A 190 -7.41 9.24 24.39
N THR A 191 -7.11 9.97 23.30
CA THR A 191 -7.79 9.81 22.03
C THR A 191 -7.45 8.47 21.42
N ARG A 192 -8.50 7.72 21.04
CA ARG A 192 -8.39 6.38 20.47
C ARG A 192 -9.52 6.09 19.49
N GLY A 193 -9.38 5.01 18.75
CA GLY A 193 -10.39 4.48 17.84
C GLY A 193 -10.15 4.84 16.37
N ALA A 194 -10.80 4.09 15.50
CA ALA A 194 -10.75 4.29 14.07
C ALA A 194 -11.85 5.26 13.60
N MET A 195 -11.60 5.95 12.50
CA MET A 195 -12.51 6.89 11.86
C MET A 195 -12.17 7.03 10.38
N ALA A 196 -12.99 7.75 9.64
CA ALA A 196 -12.72 8.06 8.25
C ALA A 196 -12.86 9.55 7.93
N TRP A 197 -12.09 10.01 6.93
CA TRP A 197 -12.34 11.27 6.26
C TRP A 197 -12.79 11.02 4.84
N VAL A 198 -13.81 11.76 4.41
CA VAL A 198 -14.31 11.79 3.04
C VAL A 198 -14.21 13.21 2.48
N PRO A 199 -14.14 13.40 1.16
CA PRO A 199 -14.14 14.74 0.60
C PRO A 199 -15.45 15.48 0.93
N GLU A 200 -15.36 16.76 1.34
CA GLU A 200 -16.53 17.60 1.55
C GLU A 200 -17.29 17.84 0.23
N LYS A 201 -16.53 18.01 -0.86
CA LYS A 201 -17.05 18.20 -2.23
C LYS A 201 -16.34 17.22 -3.16
N HIS A 202 -17.12 16.47 -3.91
CA HIS A 202 -16.60 15.49 -4.88
C HIS A 202 -17.74 15.11 -5.84
N ASP A 203 -17.43 14.88 -7.12
CA ASP A 203 -18.44 14.49 -8.11
C ASP A 203 -19.11 13.15 -7.75
N LYS A 204 -18.38 12.27 -7.06
CA LYS A 204 -18.85 10.97 -6.56
C LYS A 204 -18.98 10.94 -5.03
N LYS A 205 -19.51 12.02 -4.45
CA LYS A 205 -19.60 12.15 -2.98
C LYS A 205 -20.37 11.01 -2.32
N ALA A 206 -21.50 10.62 -2.90
CA ALA A 206 -22.32 9.54 -2.36
C ALA A 206 -21.57 8.19 -2.34
N GLU A 207 -20.80 7.92 -3.38
CA GLU A 207 -19.96 6.72 -3.48
C GLU A 207 -18.79 6.78 -2.49
N CYS A 208 -18.18 7.95 -2.28
CA CYS A 208 -17.15 8.15 -1.26
C CYS A 208 -17.70 7.84 0.14
N ASP A 209 -18.88 8.34 0.46
CA ASP A 209 -19.55 8.10 1.74
C ASP A 209 -19.92 6.62 1.92
N LYS A 210 -20.47 5.99 0.89
CA LYS A 210 -20.82 4.57 0.90
C LYS A 210 -19.56 3.70 1.10
N LEU A 211 -18.49 4.01 0.37
CA LEU A 211 -17.22 3.30 0.48
C LEU A 211 -16.64 3.40 1.90
N ALA A 212 -16.55 4.62 2.43
CA ALA A 212 -16.03 4.88 3.77
C ALA A 212 -16.87 4.18 4.86
N ASN A 213 -18.21 4.26 4.78
CA ASN A 213 -19.11 3.60 5.72
C ASN A 213 -18.92 2.08 5.70
N THR A 214 -18.88 1.48 4.50
CA THR A 214 -18.80 0.03 4.35
C THR A 214 -17.47 -0.51 4.88
N VAL A 215 -16.35 0.13 4.51
CA VAL A 215 -15.01 -0.32 4.94
C VAL A 215 -14.79 -0.03 6.42
N LEU A 216 -15.18 1.14 6.93
CA LEU A 216 -15.01 1.48 8.35
C LEU A 216 -15.84 0.53 9.24
N SER A 217 -17.09 0.20 8.86
CA SER A 217 -17.91 -0.76 9.60
C SER A 217 -17.22 -2.13 9.67
N ALA A 218 -16.84 -2.71 8.53
CA ALA A 218 -16.14 -3.98 8.50
C ALA A 218 -14.84 -3.96 9.33
N TYR A 219 -14.11 -2.84 9.26
CA TYR A 219 -12.88 -2.64 10.03
C TYR A 219 -13.11 -2.66 11.55
N ILE A 220 -14.13 -1.95 12.03
CA ILE A 220 -14.51 -1.89 13.46
C ILE A 220 -14.97 -3.27 13.94
N ASP A 221 -15.85 -3.91 13.19
CA ASP A 221 -16.44 -5.21 13.54
C ASP A 221 -15.35 -6.28 13.69
N ALA A 222 -14.37 -6.32 12.78
CA ALA A 222 -13.32 -7.33 12.81
C ALA A 222 -12.19 -7.02 13.81
N THR A 223 -11.83 -5.75 13.99
CA THR A 223 -10.69 -5.37 14.83
C THR A 223 -11.05 -5.18 16.29
N GLY A 224 -12.34 -4.94 16.61
CA GLY A 224 -12.79 -4.57 17.94
C GLY A 224 -12.19 -3.27 18.45
N LEU A 225 -11.64 -2.42 17.56
CA LEU A 225 -11.23 -1.07 17.92
C LEU A 225 -12.47 -0.19 18.13
N PRO A 226 -12.42 0.76 19.07
CA PRO A 226 -13.54 1.67 19.25
C PRO A 226 -13.72 2.57 18.02
N LEU A 227 -14.96 2.93 17.73
CA LEU A 227 -15.26 3.95 16.75
C LEU A 227 -14.93 5.34 17.32
N ARG A 228 -14.08 6.08 16.64
CA ARG A 228 -13.78 7.47 17.02
C ARG A 228 -14.89 8.40 16.51
N VAL A 229 -15.59 9.03 17.45
CA VAL A 229 -16.63 10.02 17.14
C VAL A 229 -16.12 11.43 17.41
N VAL A 230 -16.32 12.33 16.47
CA VAL A 230 -15.98 13.76 16.55
C VAL A 230 -17.21 14.55 16.14
N LYS A 231 -17.78 15.34 17.07
CA LYS A 231 -19.02 16.08 16.82
C LYS A 231 -20.12 15.18 16.23
N ASP A 232 -20.38 14.05 16.91
CA ASP A 232 -21.40 13.05 16.59
C ASP A 232 -21.20 12.31 15.24
N LYS A 233 -20.04 12.46 14.60
CA LYS A 233 -19.70 11.79 13.35
C LYS A 233 -18.42 10.97 13.49
N SER A 234 -18.38 9.79 12.90
CA SER A 234 -17.18 8.95 12.73
C SER A 234 -16.61 9.05 11.31
N ILE A 235 -17.43 9.53 10.37
CA ILE A 235 -17.03 9.89 9.01
C ILE A 235 -17.14 11.39 8.90
N ILE A 236 -16.00 12.03 8.64
CA ILE A 236 -15.87 13.48 8.68
C ILE A 236 -15.68 14.02 7.26
N ASP A 237 -16.55 14.94 6.86
CA ASP A 237 -16.37 15.73 5.66
C ASP A 237 -15.14 16.62 5.81
N LYS A 238 -14.20 16.50 4.88
CA LYS A 238 -12.90 17.18 4.96
C LYS A 238 -12.68 18.02 3.71
N SER A 239 -12.45 19.31 3.92
CA SER A 239 -12.03 20.24 2.88
C SER A 239 -10.52 20.48 2.91
N GLY A 240 -9.97 20.92 1.79
CA GLY A 240 -8.56 21.31 1.68
C GLY A 240 -7.54 20.15 1.71
N GLU A 241 -8.00 18.92 1.53
CA GLU A 241 -7.13 17.74 1.42
C GLU A 241 -7.03 17.31 -0.05
N THR A 242 -5.93 17.65 -0.70
CA THR A 242 -5.66 17.35 -2.13
C THR A 242 -5.92 15.89 -2.48
N PHE A 243 -5.55 14.95 -1.60
CA PHE A 243 -5.79 13.53 -1.84
C PHE A 243 -7.29 13.22 -1.99
N LEU A 244 -8.13 13.82 -1.17
CA LEU A 244 -9.58 13.60 -1.19
C LEU A 244 -10.27 14.38 -2.29
N SER A 245 -9.85 15.64 -2.54
CA SER A 245 -10.52 16.51 -3.50
C SER A 245 -10.19 16.21 -4.96
N ASP A 246 -8.94 15.76 -5.24
CA ASP A 246 -8.42 15.71 -6.60
C ASP A 246 -8.32 14.28 -7.16
N THR A 247 -8.57 13.26 -6.32
CA THR A 247 -8.72 11.86 -6.78
C THR A 247 -10.07 11.70 -7.48
N LYS A 248 -10.08 11.24 -8.74
CA LYS A 248 -11.31 11.12 -9.57
C LYS A 248 -12.21 9.94 -9.17
N ALA A 249 -11.64 8.88 -8.63
CA ALA A 249 -12.39 7.73 -8.14
C ALA A 249 -13.07 8.02 -6.81
N PRO A 250 -14.11 7.28 -6.40
CA PRO A 250 -14.56 7.26 -5.02
C PRO A 250 -13.39 7.05 -4.08
N VAL A 251 -13.24 7.94 -3.08
CA VAL A 251 -12.04 8.03 -2.25
C VAL A 251 -12.37 8.33 -0.80
N PHE A 252 -11.56 7.80 0.11
CA PHE A 252 -11.59 8.18 1.51
C PHE A 252 -10.24 7.90 2.19
N THR A 253 -10.03 8.49 3.39
CA THR A 253 -8.93 8.16 4.28
C THR A 253 -9.45 7.33 5.43
N LEU A 254 -8.92 6.13 5.62
CA LEU A 254 -9.15 5.30 6.80
C LEU A 254 -8.07 5.58 7.85
N PHE A 255 -8.48 6.05 9.01
CA PHE A 255 -7.61 6.14 10.18
C PHE A 255 -7.70 4.84 10.98
N LEU A 256 -6.60 4.08 10.97
CA LEU A 256 -6.49 2.76 11.59
C LEU A 256 -6.68 2.76 13.12
N GLY A 257 -6.39 3.89 13.75
CA GLY A 257 -6.35 4.11 15.19
C GLY A 257 -5.34 5.21 15.51
N HIS A 258 -5.05 5.45 16.80
CA HIS A 258 -4.22 6.57 17.26
C HIS A 258 -2.91 6.10 17.88
N ILE A 259 -1.78 6.35 17.20
CA ILE A 259 -0.44 6.05 17.74
C ILE A 259 0.00 7.01 18.86
N SER A 260 -0.76 8.07 19.11
CA SER A 260 -0.62 8.92 20.31
C SER A 260 -1.21 8.29 21.58
N ASN A 261 -2.06 7.26 21.45
CA ASN A 261 -2.57 6.46 22.57
C ASN A 261 -1.66 5.25 22.78
N SER A 262 -1.14 5.09 24.00
CA SER A 262 -0.13 4.06 24.31
C SER A 262 -0.62 2.63 24.10
N ALA A 263 -1.87 2.34 24.45
CA ALA A 263 -2.45 1.01 24.30
C ALA A 263 -2.74 0.69 22.82
N GLU A 264 -3.31 1.66 22.11
CA GLU A 264 -3.62 1.50 20.68
C GLU A 264 -2.36 1.42 19.84
N ASP A 265 -1.33 2.23 20.13
CA ASP A 265 -0.03 2.18 19.46
C ASP A 265 0.60 0.78 19.56
N LYS A 266 0.57 0.13 20.74
CA LYS A 266 1.05 -1.24 20.88
C LYS A 266 0.22 -2.21 20.05
N LYS A 267 -1.12 -2.10 20.10
CA LYS A 267 -2.04 -3.01 19.44
C LYS A 267 -1.91 -2.95 17.93
N ILE A 268 -1.92 -1.75 17.32
CA ILE A 268 -1.86 -1.61 15.85
C ILE A 268 -0.45 -1.84 15.28
N ASN A 269 0.58 -1.88 16.11
CA ASN A 269 1.93 -2.27 15.72
C ASN A 269 2.21 -3.78 15.91
N ASP A 270 1.28 -4.53 16.49
CA ASP A 270 1.37 -5.99 16.57
C ASP A 270 1.18 -6.62 15.18
N ALA A 271 2.06 -7.55 14.81
CA ALA A 271 2.09 -8.11 13.46
C ALA A 271 0.82 -8.94 13.12
N GLU A 272 0.30 -9.71 14.08
CA GLU A 272 -0.93 -10.49 13.85
C GLU A 272 -2.15 -9.58 13.80
N PHE A 273 -2.15 -8.53 14.60
CA PHE A 273 -3.21 -7.54 14.53
C PHE A 273 -3.20 -6.75 13.20
N GLN A 274 -2.02 -6.50 12.61
CA GLN A 274 -1.90 -5.91 11.26
C GLN A 274 -2.52 -6.79 10.19
N LYS A 275 -2.38 -8.12 10.28
CA LYS A 275 -3.06 -9.07 9.38
C LYS A 275 -4.59 -8.99 9.53
N THR A 276 -5.07 -8.88 10.77
CA THR A 276 -6.51 -8.68 11.05
C THR A 276 -7.02 -7.37 10.46
N MET A 277 -6.28 -6.27 10.66
CA MET A 277 -6.62 -4.96 10.07
C MET A 277 -6.68 -5.04 8.54
N ALA A 278 -5.69 -5.68 7.92
CA ALA A 278 -5.64 -5.81 6.47
C ALA A 278 -6.81 -6.65 5.93
N GLN A 279 -7.13 -7.76 6.59
CA GLN A 279 -8.28 -8.59 6.19
C GLN A 279 -9.59 -7.81 6.30
N ALA A 280 -9.79 -7.10 7.40
CA ALA A 280 -10.99 -6.27 7.60
C ALA A 280 -11.19 -5.19 6.52
N ILE A 281 -10.09 -4.58 6.07
CA ILE A 281 -10.13 -3.61 4.96
C ILE A 281 -10.52 -4.29 3.66
N VAL A 282 -9.95 -5.46 3.37
CA VAL A 282 -10.28 -6.25 2.17
C VAL A 282 -11.74 -6.68 2.18
N ASP A 283 -12.23 -7.21 3.30
CA ASP A 283 -13.64 -7.61 3.44
C ASP A 283 -14.61 -6.44 3.22
N GLY A 284 -14.24 -5.27 3.74
CA GLY A 284 -14.99 -4.05 3.49
C GLY A 284 -15.00 -3.62 2.01
N ILE A 285 -13.88 -3.78 1.30
CA ILE A 285 -13.77 -3.51 -0.13
C ILE A 285 -14.64 -4.49 -0.93
N LEU A 286 -14.56 -5.79 -0.65
CA LEU A 286 -15.38 -6.82 -1.29
C LEU A 286 -16.87 -6.53 -1.11
N LYS A 287 -17.27 -6.22 0.11
CA LYS A 287 -18.64 -5.84 0.44
C LYS A 287 -19.12 -4.60 -0.32
N TYR A 288 -18.27 -3.58 -0.45
CA TYR A 288 -18.59 -2.36 -1.22
C TYR A 288 -18.76 -2.67 -2.69
N LEU A 289 -17.90 -3.50 -3.27
CA LEU A 289 -17.92 -3.90 -4.68
C LEU A 289 -19.03 -4.92 -4.99
N GLY A 290 -19.75 -5.43 -3.98
CA GLY A 290 -20.80 -6.43 -4.14
C GLY A 290 -20.27 -7.81 -4.55
N VAL A 291 -19.04 -8.12 -4.18
CA VAL A 291 -18.41 -9.43 -4.43
C VAL A 291 -18.65 -10.31 -3.22
N ASN A 292 -19.31 -11.45 -3.43
CA ASN A 292 -19.53 -12.45 -2.39
C ASN A 292 -18.22 -13.23 -2.15
N GLN A 293 -17.93 -13.47 -0.88
CA GLN A 293 -16.86 -14.38 -0.45
C GLN A 293 -17.29 -15.84 -0.62
#